data_f94f24137f142a0ecf3df02d3fd022ce
#
_entry.id   f94f24137f142a0ecf3df02d3fd022ce
#
_cell.length_a   1.000
_cell.length_b   1.000
_cell.length_c   1.000
_cell.angle_alpha   90.00
_cell.angle_beta   90.00
_cell.angle_gamma   90.00
#
_symmetry.space_group_name_H-M   'P 1'
#
loop_
_entity.id
_entity.type
_entity.pdbx_description
1 polymer ?
#
loop_
_entity_poly.entity_id
_entity_poly.type
_entity_poly.pdbx_seq_one_letter_code
_entity_poly.pdbx_strand_id
1 'polypeptide(L)'
;TYAAHTLATVAFPGASGAVYLGLAPLVGYFGFAVAGAGLIAWLSPWGPGRFERHSAAVGAVQAMALALGFWFVSLYRGFLSNLSGFLFGSFLGVTRDDVMVLTVTAGLALAVLAIVGRPLLFASVDPRVAEAAGVPVRAVSLVYLILLGCAVAEASQFTGVLLVLALVVVPAATASVVTARPSAGLALSVGLALFTVWSGLAAAYFTDRPVGFWVTTVGFAGYVLARGITTVRARLPRQVLVA
;
A
#
# COMPACT_ATOMS: atom_id res chain seq x y z
N THR A 1 -7.49 -0.92 2.35
CA THR A 1 -7.08 -1.09 0.93
C THR A 1 -7.23 0.18 0.12
N TYR A 2 -8.37 0.88 0.17
CA TYR A 2 -8.57 2.15 -0.56
C TYR A 2 -7.55 3.21 -0.17
N ALA A 3 -7.32 3.44 1.13
CA ALA A 3 -6.34 4.43 1.60
C ALA A 3 -4.92 4.16 1.09
N ALA A 4 -4.49 2.90 1.03
CA ALA A 4 -3.16 2.55 0.51
C ALA A 4 -3.02 2.93 -0.97
N HIS A 5 -4.03 2.62 -1.79
CA HIS A 5 -4.03 2.99 -3.21
C HIS A 5 -4.02 4.50 -3.41
N THR A 6 -4.84 5.22 -2.63
CA THR A 6 -4.88 6.68 -2.71
C THR A 6 -3.56 7.31 -2.29
N LEU A 7 -2.93 6.82 -1.22
CA LEU A 7 -1.64 7.33 -0.78
C LEU A 7 -0.53 7.06 -1.81
N ALA A 8 -0.59 5.92 -2.52
CA ALA A 8 0.29 5.66 -3.66
C ALA A 8 0.10 6.69 -4.78
N THR A 9 -1.16 6.97 -5.14
CA THR A 9 -1.46 7.96 -6.19
C THR A 9 -1.17 9.40 -5.76
N VAL A 10 -1.31 9.73 -4.47
CA VAL A 10 -0.93 11.04 -3.91
C VAL A 10 0.58 11.26 -3.91
N ALA A 11 1.38 10.21 -3.80
CA ALA A 11 2.82 10.30 -3.90
C ALA A 11 3.30 10.73 -5.31
N PHE A 12 2.55 10.40 -6.36
CA PHE A 12 2.88 10.73 -7.76
C PHE A 12 2.99 12.24 -8.03
N PRO A 13 2.00 13.12 -7.68
CA PRO A 13 2.18 14.56 -7.84
C PRO A 13 3.31 15.12 -6.99
N GLY A 14 3.59 14.51 -5.85
CA GLY A 14 4.73 14.89 -5.02
C GLY A 14 6.05 14.70 -5.73
N ALA A 15 6.27 13.52 -6.30
CA ALA A 15 7.48 13.23 -7.06
C ALA A 15 7.61 14.11 -8.31
N SER A 16 6.55 14.21 -9.10
CA SER A 16 6.57 15.03 -10.33
C SER A 16 6.75 16.52 -10.04
N GLY A 17 6.11 17.04 -8.97
CA GLY A 17 6.30 18.41 -8.52
C GLY A 17 7.71 18.69 -7.99
N ALA A 18 8.30 17.76 -7.23
CA ALA A 18 9.67 17.88 -6.74
C ALA A 18 10.67 17.95 -7.91
N VAL A 19 10.53 17.08 -8.90
CA VAL A 19 11.36 17.12 -10.12
C VAL A 19 11.24 18.45 -10.85
N TYR A 20 10.02 18.99 -10.97
CA TYR A 20 9.80 20.30 -11.58
C TYR A 20 10.50 21.44 -10.82
N LEU A 21 10.52 21.37 -9.49
CA LEU A 21 11.20 22.34 -8.61
C LEU A 21 12.71 22.10 -8.47
N GLY A 22 13.27 21.09 -9.13
CA GLY A 22 14.68 20.73 -9.01
C GLY A 22 15.05 20.08 -7.66
N LEU A 23 14.05 19.57 -6.93
CA LEU A 23 14.25 18.87 -5.66
C LEU A 23 14.34 17.35 -5.88
N ALA A 24 14.93 16.64 -4.89
CA ALA A 24 14.96 15.20 -4.93
C ALA A 24 13.51 14.61 -4.93
N PRO A 25 13.19 13.68 -5.85
CA PRO A 25 11.85 13.07 -5.94
C PRO A 25 11.37 12.46 -4.63
N LEU A 26 12.30 11.93 -3.83
CA LEU A 26 12.06 11.35 -2.52
C LEU A 26 11.34 12.31 -1.57
N VAL A 27 11.80 13.56 -1.52
CA VAL A 27 11.18 14.61 -0.67
C VAL A 27 9.73 14.85 -1.08
N GLY A 28 9.47 14.87 -2.39
CA GLY A 28 8.13 15.00 -2.92
C GLY A 28 7.25 13.79 -2.59
N TYR A 29 7.76 12.57 -2.75
CA TYR A 29 7.03 11.34 -2.40
C TYR A 29 6.57 11.36 -0.94
N PHE A 30 7.49 11.56 -0.01
CA PHE A 30 7.15 11.56 1.43
C PHE A 30 6.31 12.77 1.83
N GLY A 31 6.64 13.96 1.35
CA GLY A 31 5.92 15.20 1.67
C GLY A 31 4.44 15.11 1.28
N PHE A 32 4.17 14.66 0.05
CA PHE A 32 2.79 14.51 -0.43
C PHE A 32 2.07 13.30 0.20
N ALA A 33 2.78 12.22 0.51
CA ALA A 33 2.17 11.07 1.22
C ALA A 33 1.70 11.48 2.62
N VAL A 34 2.52 12.22 3.38
CA VAL A 34 2.17 12.74 4.71
C VAL A 34 1.05 13.78 4.62
N ALA A 35 1.14 14.72 3.67
CA ALA A 35 0.09 15.72 3.44
C ALA A 35 -1.24 15.06 3.05
N GLY A 36 -1.20 14.06 2.16
CA GLY A 36 -2.37 13.29 1.75
C GLY A 36 -2.98 12.49 2.89
N ALA A 37 -2.15 11.84 3.72
CA ALA A 37 -2.62 11.16 4.91
C ALA A 37 -3.32 12.11 5.89
N GLY A 38 -2.73 13.29 6.13
CA GLY A 38 -3.33 14.35 6.95
C GLY A 38 -4.63 14.86 6.37
N LEU A 39 -4.68 15.10 5.06
CA LEU A 39 -5.87 15.56 4.35
C LEU A 39 -7.01 14.53 4.40
N ILE A 40 -6.71 13.26 4.17
CA ILE A 40 -7.68 12.17 4.31
C ILE A 40 -8.21 12.11 5.75
N ALA A 41 -7.32 12.19 6.75
CA ALA A 41 -7.72 12.18 8.15
C ALA A 41 -8.61 13.38 8.51
N TRP A 42 -8.32 14.56 7.97
CA TRP A 42 -9.09 15.78 8.19
C TRP A 42 -10.46 15.75 7.50
N LEU A 43 -10.52 15.26 6.26
CA LEU A 43 -11.76 15.16 5.50
C LEU A 43 -12.65 13.99 5.95
N SER A 44 -12.11 13.03 6.70
CA SER A 44 -12.85 11.83 7.14
C SER A 44 -13.70 12.15 8.37
N PRO A 45 -15.03 12.22 8.25
CA PRO A 45 -15.90 12.53 9.38
C PRO A 45 -15.98 11.37 10.37
N TRP A 46 -16.19 11.72 11.63
CA TRP A 46 -16.40 10.82 12.75
C TRP A 46 -17.92 10.66 12.98
N GLY A 47 -18.44 9.43 13.07
CA GLY A 47 -19.85 9.20 13.36
C GLY A 47 -20.56 8.20 12.43
N PRO A 48 -21.90 8.12 12.48
CA PRO A 48 -22.71 7.24 11.63
C PRO A 48 -22.51 7.52 10.13
N GLY A 49 -22.40 6.48 9.30
CA GLY A 49 -22.09 6.62 7.86
C GLY A 49 -20.60 6.88 7.56
N ARG A 50 -19.74 6.66 8.54
CA ARG A 50 -18.30 6.87 8.46
C ARG A 50 -17.62 6.20 7.26
N PHE A 51 -18.01 4.97 6.94
CA PHE A 51 -17.37 4.20 5.87
C PHE A 51 -17.60 4.81 4.48
N GLU A 52 -18.82 5.19 4.16
CA GLU A 52 -19.15 5.80 2.85
C GLU A 52 -18.48 7.17 2.68
N ARG A 53 -18.55 8.01 3.72
CA ARG A 53 -17.94 9.35 3.69
C ARG A 53 -16.41 9.29 3.66
N HIS A 54 -15.80 8.32 4.35
CA HIS A 54 -14.36 8.08 4.27
C HIS A 54 -13.95 7.66 2.85
N SER A 55 -14.72 6.76 2.22
CA SER A 55 -14.44 6.33 0.85
C SER A 55 -14.59 7.48 -0.16
N ALA A 56 -15.58 8.36 0.03
CA ALA A 56 -15.75 9.54 -0.82
C ALA A 56 -14.60 10.54 -0.66
N ALA A 57 -14.16 10.82 0.58
CA ALA A 57 -13.02 11.68 0.85
C ALA A 57 -11.73 11.13 0.22
N VAL A 58 -11.49 9.82 0.38
CA VAL A 58 -10.35 9.12 -0.23
C VAL A 58 -10.40 9.25 -1.76
N GLY A 59 -11.55 9.04 -2.39
CA GLY A 59 -11.72 9.15 -3.85
C GLY A 59 -11.51 10.58 -4.35
N ALA A 60 -12.01 11.60 -3.62
CA ALA A 60 -11.81 13.00 -3.97
C ALA A 60 -10.32 13.41 -3.91
N VAL A 61 -9.63 13.01 -2.84
CA VAL A 61 -8.18 13.25 -2.69
C VAL A 61 -7.39 12.56 -3.81
N GLN A 62 -7.77 11.34 -4.17
CA GLN A 62 -7.14 10.60 -5.28
C GLN A 62 -7.33 11.31 -6.63
N ALA A 63 -8.55 11.76 -6.94
CA ALA A 63 -8.84 12.44 -8.19
C ALA A 63 -8.03 13.75 -8.32
N MET A 64 -7.98 14.53 -7.23
CA MET A 64 -7.19 15.76 -7.20
C MET A 64 -5.70 15.49 -7.31
N ALA A 65 -5.20 14.45 -6.64
CA ALA A 65 -3.80 14.06 -6.72
C ALA A 65 -3.40 13.67 -8.16
N LEU A 66 -4.21 12.85 -8.84
CA LEU A 66 -3.95 12.49 -10.23
C LEU A 66 -3.94 13.73 -11.14
N ALA A 67 -4.91 14.64 -10.99
CA ALA A 67 -4.97 15.86 -11.77
C ALA A 67 -3.71 16.72 -11.56
N LEU A 68 -3.27 16.92 -10.32
CA LEU A 68 -2.04 17.65 -9.99
C LEU A 68 -0.80 16.95 -10.54
N GLY A 69 -0.74 15.62 -10.46
CA GLY A 69 0.39 14.85 -10.98
C GLY A 69 0.54 15.02 -12.49
N PHE A 70 -0.54 14.87 -13.24
CA PHE A 70 -0.52 15.10 -14.68
C PHE A 70 -0.23 16.56 -15.04
N TRP A 71 -0.72 17.50 -14.25
CA TRP A 71 -0.41 18.92 -14.45
C TRP A 71 1.09 19.19 -14.30
N PHE A 72 1.72 18.73 -13.22
CA PHE A 72 3.18 18.87 -13.05
C PHE A 72 3.97 18.18 -14.18
N VAL A 73 3.58 16.97 -14.57
CA VAL A 73 4.24 16.25 -15.68
C VAL A 73 4.09 17.01 -17.00
N SER A 74 2.96 17.69 -17.26
CA SER A 74 2.76 18.48 -18.48
C SER A 74 3.65 19.72 -18.56
N LEU A 75 4.11 20.25 -17.44
CA LEU A 75 5.05 21.38 -17.37
C LEU A 75 6.48 20.97 -17.71
N TYR A 76 6.80 19.67 -17.73
CA TYR A 76 8.13 19.14 -17.94
C TYR A 76 8.31 18.65 -19.39
N ARG A 77 9.43 19.09 -20.04
CA ARG A 77 9.71 18.77 -21.46
C ARG A 77 10.10 17.28 -21.74
N GLY A 78 10.16 16.43 -20.73
CA GLY A 78 10.46 14.98 -20.85
C GLY A 78 9.26 14.08 -20.56
N PHE A 79 8.07 14.49 -20.93
CA PHE A 79 6.76 13.92 -20.54
C PHE A 79 6.67 12.39 -20.58
N LEU A 80 6.97 11.74 -21.69
CA LEU A 80 6.71 10.30 -21.86
C LEU A 80 7.70 9.40 -21.12
N SER A 81 8.99 9.72 -21.10
CA SER A 81 10.01 8.91 -20.46
C SER A 81 9.90 8.97 -18.92
N ASN A 82 9.61 10.16 -18.36
CA ASN A 82 9.46 10.32 -16.94
C ASN A 82 8.15 9.72 -16.41
N LEU A 83 7.06 9.84 -17.16
CA LEU A 83 5.77 9.25 -16.79
C LEU A 83 5.85 7.73 -16.66
N SER A 84 6.51 7.06 -17.60
CA SER A 84 6.69 5.60 -17.54
C SER A 84 7.49 5.18 -16.30
N GLY A 85 8.54 5.91 -15.93
CA GLY A 85 9.31 5.65 -14.71
C GLY A 85 8.48 5.77 -13.43
N PHE A 86 7.63 6.79 -13.32
CA PHE A 86 6.77 6.96 -12.14
C PHE A 86 5.66 5.91 -12.02
N LEU A 87 5.09 5.49 -13.14
CA LEU A 87 3.98 4.52 -13.15
C LEU A 87 4.43 3.07 -13.01
N PHE A 88 5.49 2.70 -13.72
CA PHE A 88 5.97 1.31 -13.81
C PHE A 88 7.21 1.04 -12.95
N GLY A 89 7.81 2.08 -12.39
CA GLY A 89 9.03 1.97 -11.59
C GLY A 89 10.29 1.70 -12.41
N SER A 90 11.43 1.66 -11.73
CA SER A 90 12.72 1.28 -12.30
C SER A 90 13.51 0.46 -11.27
N PHE A 91 13.51 -0.85 -11.43
CA PHE A 91 14.28 -1.75 -10.57
C PHE A 91 15.80 -1.71 -10.85
N LEU A 92 16.18 -1.26 -12.06
CA LEU A 92 17.59 -1.27 -12.50
C LEU A 92 18.38 -0.04 -12.02
N GLY A 93 17.69 0.99 -11.52
CA GLY A 93 18.31 2.24 -11.08
C GLY A 93 18.56 2.35 -9.57
N VAL A 94 18.37 1.27 -8.80
CA VAL A 94 18.52 1.30 -7.34
C VAL A 94 19.98 1.41 -6.94
N THR A 95 20.33 2.50 -6.23
CA THR A 95 21.67 2.76 -5.72
C THR A 95 21.84 2.22 -4.29
N ARG A 96 23.09 2.17 -3.79
CA ARG A 96 23.36 1.79 -2.40
C ARG A 96 22.75 2.79 -1.40
N ASP A 97 22.75 4.06 -1.75
CA ASP A 97 22.19 5.12 -0.91
C ASP A 97 20.65 4.98 -0.82
N ASP A 98 19.99 4.61 -1.91
CA ASP A 98 18.57 4.31 -1.91
C ASP A 98 18.24 3.13 -0.97
N VAL A 99 19.04 2.06 -1.02
CA VAL A 99 18.86 0.89 -0.12
C VAL A 99 19.05 1.29 1.34
N MET A 100 20.01 2.17 1.64
CA MET A 100 20.20 2.66 3.01
C MET A 100 19.01 3.47 3.49
N VAL A 101 18.51 4.40 2.68
CA VAL A 101 17.31 5.19 3.00
C VAL A 101 16.10 4.28 3.20
N LEU A 102 15.87 3.32 2.31
CA LEU A 102 14.81 2.32 2.41
C LEU A 102 14.89 1.53 3.74
N THR A 103 16.09 1.07 4.09
CA THR A 103 16.29 0.28 5.31
C THR A 103 16.02 1.11 6.56
N VAL A 104 16.46 2.36 6.59
CA VAL A 104 16.27 3.25 7.74
C VAL A 104 14.79 3.64 7.88
N THR A 105 14.13 4.01 6.79
CA THR A 105 12.71 4.40 6.82
C THR A 105 11.81 3.22 7.15
N ALA A 106 12.05 2.03 6.57
CA ALA A 106 11.34 0.81 6.91
C ALA A 106 11.56 0.41 8.38
N GLY A 107 12.80 0.49 8.87
CA GLY A 107 13.13 0.23 10.26
C GLY A 107 12.41 1.17 11.23
N LEU A 108 12.38 2.46 10.92
CA LEU A 108 11.67 3.46 11.69
C LEU A 108 10.15 3.21 11.67
N ALA A 109 9.59 2.93 10.51
CA ALA A 109 8.16 2.62 10.37
C ALA A 109 7.77 1.37 11.17
N LEU A 110 8.59 0.32 11.14
CA LEU A 110 8.37 -0.90 11.93
C LEU A 110 8.50 -0.63 13.44
N ALA A 111 9.46 0.20 13.87
CA ALA A 111 9.61 0.59 15.28
C ALA A 111 8.37 1.35 15.78
N VAL A 112 7.89 2.33 15.02
CA VAL A 112 6.66 3.06 15.37
C VAL A 112 5.45 2.12 15.37
N LEU A 113 5.35 1.22 14.38
CA LEU A 113 4.27 0.24 14.31
C LEU A 113 4.31 -0.74 15.49
N ALA A 114 5.49 -1.13 15.98
CA ALA A 114 5.62 -1.99 17.16
C ALA A 114 5.09 -1.30 18.43
N ILE A 115 5.29 0.03 18.55
CA ILE A 115 4.78 0.82 19.68
C ILE A 115 3.26 1.02 19.59
N VAL A 116 2.78 1.43 18.42
CA VAL A 116 1.38 1.80 18.18
C VAL A 116 0.50 0.58 17.82
N GLY A 117 1.10 -0.55 17.50
CA GLY A 117 0.39 -1.72 16.98
C GLY A 117 -0.68 -2.30 17.90
N ARG A 118 -0.44 -2.34 19.22
CA ARG A 118 -1.44 -2.81 20.19
C ARG A 118 -2.67 -1.90 20.27
N PRO A 119 -2.55 -0.58 20.50
CA PRO A 119 -3.68 0.32 20.47
C PRO A 119 -4.35 0.37 19.10
N LEU A 120 -3.60 0.21 18.02
CA LEU A 120 -4.12 0.15 16.65
C LEU A 120 -5.01 -1.08 16.43
N LEU A 121 -4.56 -2.26 16.84
CA LEU A 121 -5.35 -3.49 16.78
C LEU A 121 -6.63 -3.37 17.61
N PHE A 122 -6.54 -2.83 18.82
CA PHE A 122 -7.70 -2.63 19.67
C PHE A 122 -8.70 -1.66 19.03
N ALA A 123 -8.25 -0.52 18.53
CA ALA A 123 -9.08 0.45 17.83
C ALA A 123 -9.67 -0.09 16.51
N SER A 124 -9.02 -1.06 15.87
CA SER A 124 -9.52 -1.69 14.63
C SER A 124 -10.67 -2.66 14.85
N VAL A 125 -10.74 -3.30 16.03
CA VAL A 125 -11.81 -4.25 16.39
C VAL A 125 -13.06 -3.49 16.84
N ASP A 126 -12.93 -2.60 17.81
CA ASP A 126 -14.03 -1.75 18.27
C ASP A 126 -13.51 -0.35 18.66
N PRO A 127 -13.67 0.63 17.77
CA PRO A 127 -13.23 2.00 18.04
C PRO A 127 -13.91 2.65 19.24
N ARG A 128 -15.20 2.31 19.51
CA ARG A 128 -15.96 2.92 20.62
C ARG A 128 -15.47 2.39 21.96
N VAL A 129 -15.23 1.09 22.07
CA VAL A 129 -14.68 0.46 23.27
C VAL A 129 -13.25 0.93 23.50
N ALA A 130 -12.44 1.09 22.44
CA ALA A 130 -11.08 1.63 22.54
C ALA A 130 -11.08 3.07 23.07
N GLU A 131 -11.98 3.95 22.56
CA GLU A 131 -12.13 5.32 23.07
C GLU A 131 -12.56 5.33 24.55
N ALA A 132 -13.51 4.50 24.93
CA ALA A 132 -13.95 4.36 26.31
C ALA A 132 -12.83 3.86 27.24
N ALA A 133 -11.90 3.06 26.72
CA ALA A 133 -10.69 2.60 27.42
C ALA A 133 -9.54 3.62 27.42
N GLY A 134 -9.75 4.84 26.91
CA GLY A 134 -8.77 5.94 26.92
C GLY A 134 -7.78 5.91 25.73
N VAL A 135 -7.99 5.07 24.71
CA VAL A 135 -7.15 5.07 23.51
C VAL A 135 -7.50 6.28 22.63
N PRO A 136 -6.54 7.13 22.27
CA PRO A 136 -6.78 8.27 21.38
C PRO A 136 -6.93 7.80 19.92
N VAL A 137 -8.08 7.21 19.58
CA VAL A 137 -8.33 6.54 18.29
C VAL A 137 -8.02 7.44 17.08
N ARG A 138 -8.27 8.76 17.21
CA ARG A 138 -7.94 9.71 16.13
C ARG A 138 -6.45 9.80 15.88
N ALA A 139 -5.63 9.95 16.94
CA ALA A 139 -4.18 10.04 16.82
C ALA A 139 -3.60 8.72 16.29
N VAL A 140 -4.07 7.59 16.80
CA VAL A 140 -3.66 6.25 16.33
C VAL A 140 -3.99 6.04 14.86
N SER A 141 -5.18 6.46 14.41
CA SER A 141 -5.57 6.38 13.00
C SER A 141 -4.72 7.30 12.11
N LEU A 142 -4.39 8.51 12.56
CA LEU A 142 -3.53 9.43 11.82
C LEU A 142 -2.12 8.87 11.68
N VAL A 143 -1.54 8.37 12.79
CA VAL A 143 -0.21 7.72 12.78
C VAL A 143 -0.20 6.54 11.80
N TYR A 144 -1.24 5.71 11.82
CA TYR A 144 -1.37 4.59 10.86
C TYR A 144 -1.41 5.07 9.40
N LEU A 145 -2.19 6.12 9.09
CA LEU A 145 -2.27 6.66 7.74
C LEU A 145 -0.93 7.26 7.28
N ILE A 146 -0.21 7.93 8.16
CA ILE A 146 1.13 8.46 7.87
C ILE A 146 2.11 7.32 7.60
N LEU A 147 2.16 6.31 8.47
CA LEU A 147 3.01 5.13 8.29
C LEU A 147 2.70 4.40 6.98
N LEU A 148 1.41 4.21 6.69
CA LEU A 148 0.96 3.59 5.44
C LEU A 148 1.38 4.44 4.24
N GLY A 149 1.23 5.77 4.32
CA GLY A 149 1.65 6.70 3.28
C GLY A 149 3.15 6.65 3.02
N CYS A 150 3.96 6.66 4.08
CA CYS A 150 5.41 6.54 3.97
C CYS A 150 5.82 5.20 3.33
N ALA A 151 5.29 4.08 3.82
CA ALA A 151 5.60 2.76 3.29
C ALA A 151 5.20 2.61 1.81
N VAL A 152 4.05 3.16 1.44
CA VAL A 152 3.58 3.14 0.05
C VAL A 152 4.39 4.08 -0.84
N ALA A 153 4.74 5.28 -0.35
CA ALA A 153 5.59 6.22 -1.07
C ALA A 153 6.97 5.61 -1.36
N GLU A 154 7.57 4.99 -0.36
CA GLU A 154 8.84 4.27 -0.45
C GLU A 154 8.79 3.14 -1.48
N ALA A 155 7.77 2.28 -1.38
CA ALA A 155 7.58 1.21 -2.35
C ALA A 155 7.34 1.74 -3.77
N SER A 156 6.55 2.81 -3.93
CA SER A 156 6.22 3.40 -5.24
C SER A 156 7.42 3.95 -6.00
N GLN A 157 8.45 4.40 -5.29
CA GLN A 157 9.65 4.95 -5.90
C GLN A 157 10.35 3.94 -6.82
N PHE A 158 10.39 2.67 -6.43
CA PHE A 158 11.11 1.62 -7.16
C PHE A 158 10.19 0.74 -8.01
N THR A 159 9.01 0.42 -7.47
CA THR A 159 8.06 -0.49 -8.14
C THR A 159 7.05 0.25 -9.02
N GLY A 160 6.96 1.55 -8.87
CA GLY A 160 5.93 2.35 -9.52
C GLY A 160 4.57 2.25 -8.82
N VAL A 161 3.76 3.30 -8.98
CA VAL A 161 2.47 3.45 -8.28
C VAL A 161 1.50 2.30 -8.57
N LEU A 162 1.53 1.76 -9.80
CA LEU A 162 0.61 0.68 -10.20
C LEU A 162 0.94 -0.65 -9.56
N LEU A 163 2.24 -0.99 -9.43
CA LEU A 163 2.64 -2.27 -8.88
C LEU A 163 2.53 -2.33 -7.35
N VAL A 164 2.71 -1.18 -6.67
CA VAL A 164 2.54 -1.10 -5.21
C VAL A 164 1.16 -1.58 -4.78
N LEU A 165 0.12 -1.25 -5.54
CA LEU A 165 -1.24 -1.74 -5.22
C LEU A 165 -1.29 -3.26 -5.19
N ALA A 166 -0.71 -3.91 -6.18
CA ALA A 166 -0.68 -5.38 -6.25
C ALA A 166 0.11 -5.98 -5.08
N LEU A 167 1.24 -5.36 -4.68
CA LEU A 167 2.09 -5.85 -3.60
C LEU A 167 1.51 -5.63 -2.20
N VAL A 168 0.78 -4.54 -1.98
CA VAL A 168 0.20 -4.23 -0.67
C VAL A 168 -1.16 -4.91 -0.48
N VAL A 169 -1.99 -4.91 -1.52
CA VAL A 169 -3.39 -5.35 -1.39
C VAL A 169 -3.54 -6.85 -1.60
N VAL A 170 -2.94 -7.42 -2.65
CA VAL A 170 -3.20 -8.81 -3.04
C VAL A 170 -2.71 -9.81 -2.02
N PRO A 171 -1.48 -9.74 -1.47
CA PRO A 171 -1.04 -10.67 -0.43
C PRO A 171 -1.87 -10.58 0.85
N ALA A 172 -2.23 -9.36 1.27
CA ALA A 172 -3.07 -9.15 2.45
C ALA A 172 -4.50 -9.69 2.24
N ALA A 173 -5.09 -9.47 1.07
CA ALA A 173 -6.38 -10.03 0.71
C ALA A 173 -6.33 -11.58 0.66
N THR A 174 -5.28 -12.15 0.10
CA THR A 174 -5.07 -13.60 0.07
C THR A 174 -4.96 -14.18 1.48
N ALA A 175 -4.16 -13.57 2.34
CA ALA A 175 -3.99 -14.00 3.72
C ALA A 175 -5.32 -13.94 4.50
N SER A 176 -6.13 -12.90 4.30
CA SER A 176 -7.44 -12.75 4.97
C SER A 176 -8.48 -13.80 4.55
N VAL A 177 -8.35 -14.34 3.34
CA VAL A 177 -9.18 -15.47 2.86
C VAL A 177 -8.77 -16.79 3.49
N VAL A 178 -7.46 -16.97 3.76
CA VAL A 178 -6.90 -18.24 4.26
C VAL A 178 -7.01 -18.35 5.78
N THR A 179 -6.85 -17.25 6.52
CA THR A 179 -6.82 -17.28 7.99
C THR A 179 -7.54 -16.09 8.61
N ALA A 180 -8.28 -16.36 9.69
CA ALA A 180 -8.92 -15.34 10.52
C ALA A 180 -8.04 -14.86 11.69
N ARG A 181 -6.88 -15.50 11.93
CA ARG A 181 -5.97 -15.13 13.02
C ARG A 181 -5.09 -13.95 12.60
N PRO A 182 -5.10 -12.78 13.30
CA PRO A 182 -4.39 -11.59 12.87
C PRO A 182 -2.87 -11.79 12.72
N SER A 183 -2.23 -12.46 13.69
CA SER A 183 -0.79 -12.71 13.64
C SER A 183 -0.38 -13.66 12.51
N ALA A 184 -1.14 -14.74 12.31
CA ALA A 184 -0.90 -15.67 11.21
C ALA A 184 -1.20 -15.01 9.85
N GLY A 185 -2.24 -14.17 9.77
CA GLY A 185 -2.57 -13.39 8.58
C GLY A 185 -1.45 -12.42 8.21
N LEU A 186 -0.86 -11.73 9.18
CA LEU A 186 0.26 -10.83 8.94
C LEU A 186 1.50 -11.60 8.42
N ALA A 187 1.89 -12.68 9.09
CA ALA A 187 3.03 -13.51 8.66
C ALA A 187 2.80 -14.10 7.26
N LEU A 188 1.59 -14.58 6.99
CA LEU A 188 1.22 -15.13 5.69
C LEU A 188 1.23 -14.04 4.60
N SER A 189 0.74 -12.84 4.87
CA SER A 189 0.75 -11.74 3.88
C SER A 189 2.18 -11.31 3.51
N VAL A 190 3.08 -11.24 4.49
CA VAL A 190 4.50 -10.94 4.25
C VAL A 190 5.15 -12.06 3.44
N GLY A 191 4.94 -13.33 3.81
CA GLY A 191 5.46 -14.47 3.07
C GLY A 191 4.97 -14.54 1.62
N LEU A 192 3.67 -14.27 1.41
CA LEU A 192 3.08 -14.20 0.06
C LEU A 192 3.63 -13.02 -0.75
N ALA A 193 3.84 -11.86 -0.15
CA ALA A 193 4.43 -10.71 -0.82
C ALA A 193 5.85 -11.01 -1.27
N LEU A 194 6.68 -11.57 -0.41
CA LEU A 194 8.04 -11.99 -0.74
C LEU A 194 8.05 -13.05 -1.85
N PHE A 195 7.22 -14.08 -1.73
CA PHE A 195 7.09 -15.11 -2.76
C PHE A 195 6.68 -14.52 -4.11
N THR A 196 5.71 -13.61 -4.12
CA THR A 196 5.21 -12.95 -5.34
C THR A 196 6.30 -12.11 -6.02
N VAL A 197 7.09 -11.37 -5.24
CA VAL A 197 8.20 -10.55 -5.77
C VAL A 197 9.29 -11.45 -6.33
N TRP A 198 9.77 -12.43 -5.57
CA TRP A 198 10.86 -13.31 -6.01
C TRP A 198 10.50 -14.13 -7.24
N SER A 199 9.30 -14.74 -7.24
CA SER A 199 8.82 -15.51 -8.39
C SER A 199 8.56 -14.62 -9.62
N GLY A 200 8.03 -13.42 -9.42
CA GLY A 200 7.82 -12.45 -10.49
C GLY A 200 9.12 -11.95 -11.10
N LEU A 201 10.14 -11.66 -10.29
CA LEU A 201 11.48 -11.30 -10.75
C LEU A 201 12.15 -12.45 -11.53
N ALA A 202 12.09 -13.67 -11.00
CA ALA A 202 12.63 -14.85 -11.69
C ALA A 202 11.93 -15.08 -13.03
N ALA A 203 10.60 -15.01 -13.07
CA ALA A 203 9.84 -15.18 -14.31
C ALA A 203 10.16 -14.07 -15.33
N ALA A 204 10.31 -12.82 -14.88
CA ALA A 204 10.69 -11.70 -15.74
C ALA A 204 12.08 -11.91 -16.36
N TYR A 205 13.04 -12.38 -15.55
CA TYR A 205 14.40 -12.64 -16.00
C TYR A 205 14.45 -13.70 -17.12
N PHE A 206 13.68 -14.81 -17.00
CA PHE A 206 13.68 -15.86 -18.00
C PHE A 206 12.81 -15.58 -19.23
N THR A 207 11.94 -14.60 -19.19
CA THR A 207 10.95 -14.35 -20.28
C THR A 207 11.15 -13.04 -21.00
N ASP A 208 12.11 -12.19 -20.57
CA ASP A 208 12.33 -10.82 -21.08
C ASP A 208 11.06 -9.96 -21.10
N ARG A 209 10.18 -10.20 -20.11
CA ARG A 209 8.92 -9.47 -19.96
C ARG A 209 8.97 -8.52 -18.76
N PRO A 210 8.14 -7.45 -18.73
CA PRO A 210 8.12 -6.49 -17.62
C PRO A 210 7.86 -7.16 -16.27
N VAL A 211 8.68 -6.83 -15.26
CA VAL A 211 8.58 -7.37 -13.90
C VAL A 211 7.18 -7.17 -13.32
N GLY A 212 6.59 -5.98 -13.54
CA GLY A 212 5.24 -5.65 -13.05
C GLY A 212 4.17 -6.63 -13.54
N PHE A 213 4.26 -7.08 -14.79
CA PHE A 213 3.33 -8.07 -15.34
C PHE A 213 3.39 -9.40 -14.57
N TRP A 214 4.59 -9.93 -14.36
CA TRP A 214 4.76 -11.21 -13.67
C TRP A 214 4.39 -11.16 -12.20
N VAL A 215 4.82 -10.11 -11.48
CA VAL A 215 4.48 -9.93 -10.07
C VAL A 215 2.96 -9.84 -9.89
N THR A 216 2.27 -9.05 -10.72
CA THR A 216 0.82 -8.92 -10.67
C THR A 216 0.12 -10.23 -11.01
N THR A 217 0.59 -10.94 -12.04
CA THR A 217 0.02 -12.23 -12.50
C THR A 217 0.16 -13.31 -11.43
N VAL A 218 1.35 -13.46 -10.84
CA VAL A 218 1.60 -14.44 -9.77
C VAL A 218 0.76 -14.11 -8.54
N GLY A 219 0.72 -12.83 -8.12
CA GLY A 219 -0.11 -12.41 -7.00
C GLY A 219 -1.58 -12.70 -7.22
N PHE A 220 -2.12 -12.31 -8.38
CA PHE A 220 -3.52 -12.55 -8.73
C PHE A 220 -3.85 -14.05 -8.81
N ALA A 221 -3.00 -14.85 -9.45
CA ALA A 221 -3.17 -16.30 -9.49
C ALA A 221 -3.21 -16.92 -8.08
N GLY A 222 -2.31 -16.48 -7.19
CA GLY A 222 -2.30 -16.89 -5.78
C GLY A 222 -3.61 -16.56 -5.06
N TYR A 223 -4.15 -15.36 -5.28
CA TYR A 223 -5.44 -14.96 -4.72
C TYR A 223 -6.61 -15.82 -5.23
N VAL A 224 -6.69 -16.06 -6.54
CA VAL A 224 -7.73 -16.88 -7.16
C VAL A 224 -7.66 -18.32 -6.66
N LEU A 225 -6.47 -18.88 -6.55
CA LEU A 225 -6.26 -20.25 -6.01
C LEU A 225 -6.69 -20.34 -4.55
N ALA A 226 -6.27 -19.39 -3.70
CA ALA A 226 -6.67 -19.37 -2.30
C ALA A 226 -8.20 -19.25 -2.15
N ARG A 227 -8.81 -18.38 -2.92
CA ARG A 227 -10.28 -18.19 -2.92
C ARG A 227 -11.01 -19.44 -3.41
N GLY A 228 -10.52 -20.07 -4.48
CA GLY A 228 -11.06 -21.33 -5.01
C GLY A 228 -11.03 -22.46 -3.98
N ILE A 229 -9.86 -22.69 -3.36
CA ILE A 229 -9.67 -23.72 -2.32
C ILE A 229 -10.61 -23.47 -1.13
N THR A 230 -10.71 -22.26 -0.63
CA THR A 230 -11.58 -21.96 0.52
C THR A 230 -13.06 -22.10 0.18
N THR A 231 -13.48 -21.74 -1.02
CA THR A 231 -14.85 -21.92 -1.49
C THR A 231 -15.23 -23.39 -1.64
N VAL A 232 -14.31 -24.21 -2.20
CA VAL A 232 -14.52 -25.66 -2.32
C VAL A 232 -14.59 -26.31 -0.93
N ARG A 233 -13.68 -25.97 -0.02
CA ARG A 233 -13.71 -26.46 1.37
C ARG A 233 -14.99 -26.10 2.11
N ALA A 234 -15.54 -24.91 1.88
CA ALA A 234 -16.79 -24.49 2.50
C ALA A 234 -18.03 -25.26 1.98
N ARG A 235 -17.93 -25.84 0.78
CA ARG A 235 -19.01 -26.62 0.16
C ARG A 235 -18.97 -28.10 0.49
N LEU A 236 -17.83 -28.62 0.97
CA LEU A 236 -17.71 -30.03 1.38
C LEU A 236 -18.46 -30.24 2.68
N PRO A 237 -19.41 -31.20 2.75
CA PRO A 237 -20.15 -31.48 3.98
C PRO A 237 -19.16 -31.93 5.08
N ARG A 238 -19.34 -31.40 6.29
CA ARG A 238 -18.50 -31.66 7.48
C ARG A 238 -18.38 -33.14 7.87
N GLN A 239 -19.09 -34.05 7.21
CA GLN A 239 -19.13 -35.49 7.51
C GLN A 239 -17.88 -36.28 7.06
N VAL A 240 -16.99 -35.70 6.25
CA VAL A 240 -15.80 -36.42 5.72
C VAL A 240 -14.55 -36.20 6.59
N LEU A 241 -14.59 -35.37 7.61
CA LEU A 241 -13.44 -35.02 8.45
C LEU A 241 -13.38 -35.75 9.79
N VAL A 242 -14.22 -36.76 10.04
CA VAL A 242 -14.27 -37.54 11.28
C VAL A 242 -14.11 -39.05 10.99
N ALA A 243 -13.56 -39.44 9.88
CA ALA A 243 -13.19 -40.83 9.56
C ALA A 243 -11.67 -40.98 9.50
#